data_59751d24d0d50712379820b30d722b20
#
_entry.id   59751d24d0d50712379820b30d722b20
#
_cell.length_a   1.000
_cell.length_b   1.000
_cell.length_c   1.000
_cell.angle_alpha   90.00
_cell.angle_beta   90.00
_cell.angle_gamma   90.00
#
_symmetry.space_group_name_H-M   'P 1'
#
loop_
_entity.id
_entity.type
_entity.pdbx_description
1 polymer ?
#
loop_
_entity_poly.entity_id
_entity_poly.type
_entity_poly.pdbx_seq_one_letter_code
_entity_poly.pdbx_strand_id
1 'polypeptide(L)'
;MENTSNNEVVLIGKMLSGIHHIQSHNQRACKVRIQVTENESTNIVPIIFINPDEKKLIQCKNKNLSILGHIETKWNTRIIVDAYKTEDDDSVQCIIKNTN
;
A
#
# COMPACT_ATOMS: atom_id res chain seq x y z
N MET A 1 -18.92 -19.36 17.15
CA MET A 1 -17.67 -19.25 16.96
C MET A 1 -17.32 -18.03 16.34
N GLU A 2 -16.41 -17.46 16.81
CA GLU A 2 -16.08 -16.40 16.25
C GLU A 2 -15.01 -16.45 15.37
N ASN A 3 -14.98 -15.69 14.46
CA ASN A 3 -13.99 -15.70 13.51
C ASN A 3 -12.92 -14.79 13.94
N THR A 4 -11.81 -15.34 14.23
CA THR A 4 -10.74 -14.54 14.73
C THR A 4 -9.68 -14.30 13.71
N SER A 5 -9.97 -14.52 12.44
CA SER A 5 -8.92 -14.30 11.48
C SER A 5 -8.69 -12.82 11.31
N ASN A 6 -7.45 -12.46 11.18
CA ASN A 6 -7.04 -11.12 10.90
C ASN A 6 -6.68 -11.00 9.45
N ASN A 7 -7.20 -10.00 8.79
CA ASN A 7 -6.85 -9.73 7.41
C ASN A 7 -6.00 -8.47 7.41
N GLU A 8 -4.78 -8.63 7.89
CA GLU A 8 -3.86 -7.53 7.98
C GLU A 8 -2.58 -7.86 7.29
N VAL A 9 -2.07 -6.94 6.51
CA VAL A 9 -0.80 -7.12 5.82
C VAL A 9 0.08 -5.94 6.21
N VAL A 10 1.29 -6.24 6.64
CA VAL A 10 2.27 -5.21 6.97
C VAL A 10 3.45 -5.38 6.04
N LEU A 11 3.79 -4.34 5.32
CA LEU A 11 4.90 -4.38 4.40
C LEU A 11 5.80 -3.19 4.65
N ILE A 12 7.10 -3.43 4.60
CA ILE A 12 8.09 -2.38 4.67
C ILE A 12 8.96 -2.52 3.45
N GLY A 13 9.03 -1.51 2.64
CA GLY A 13 9.81 -1.59 1.43
C GLY A 13 9.88 -0.29 0.69
N LYS A 14 10.58 -0.33 -0.42
CA LYS A 14 10.83 0.84 -1.23
C LYS A 14 9.79 0.97 -2.30
N MET A 15 9.18 2.13 -2.40
CA MET A 15 8.20 2.38 -3.45
C MET A 15 8.91 2.61 -4.76
N LEU A 16 8.59 1.80 -5.75
CA LEU A 16 9.18 1.95 -7.05
C LEU A 16 8.40 2.98 -7.85
N SER A 17 9.04 3.57 -8.83
CA SER A 17 8.35 4.54 -9.67
C SER A 17 7.35 3.82 -10.56
N GLY A 18 6.46 4.56 -11.15
CA GLY A 18 5.47 3.95 -12.02
C GLY A 18 4.14 3.76 -11.31
N ILE A 19 3.40 4.84 -11.18
CA ILE A 19 2.07 4.78 -10.60
C ILE A 19 1.10 4.52 -11.72
N HIS A 20 0.31 3.47 -11.59
CA HIS A 20 -0.68 3.13 -12.61
C HIS A 20 -2.06 3.44 -12.09
N HIS A 21 -2.80 4.24 -12.84
CA HIS A 21 -4.16 4.57 -12.44
C HIS A 21 -5.09 3.46 -12.90
N ILE A 22 -5.95 3.02 -11.99
CA ILE A 22 -6.93 1.99 -12.32
C ILE A 22 -8.27 2.45 -11.78
N GLN A 23 -9.31 1.80 -12.23
CA GLN A 23 -10.63 2.07 -11.71
C GLN A 23 -11.11 0.88 -10.94
N SER A 24 -11.67 1.12 -9.80
CA SER A 24 -12.14 0.02 -8.97
C SER A 24 -13.47 0.43 -8.40
N HIS A 25 -14.56 -0.16 -8.88
CA HIS A 25 -15.88 0.09 -8.33
C HIS A 25 -16.23 1.57 -8.22
N ASN A 26 -16.02 2.29 -9.30
CA ASN A 26 -16.31 3.72 -9.37
C ASN A 26 -15.44 4.55 -8.45
N GLN A 27 -14.33 4.01 -8.01
CA GLN A 27 -13.39 4.77 -7.22
C GLN A 27 -12.09 4.91 -7.95
N ARG A 28 -11.42 6.02 -7.77
CA ARG A 28 -10.10 6.17 -8.31
C ARG A 28 -9.15 5.33 -7.48
N ALA A 29 -8.24 4.69 -8.14
CA ALA A 29 -7.26 3.88 -7.45
C ALA A 29 -5.93 3.92 -8.19
N CYS A 30 -4.87 3.68 -7.47
CA CYS A 30 -3.54 3.63 -8.05
C CYS A 30 -2.86 2.34 -7.66
N LYS A 31 -2.21 1.71 -8.62
CA LYS A 31 -1.42 0.51 -8.36
C LYS A 31 0.03 0.90 -8.35
N VAL A 32 0.73 0.50 -7.31
CA VAL A 32 2.11 0.85 -7.10
C VAL A 32 2.85 -0.42 -6.71
N ARG A 33 4.11 -0.52 -7.06
CA ARG A 33 4.90 -1.69 -6.71
C ARG A 33 5.85 -1.33 -5.59
N ILE A 34 5.94 -2.21 -4.59
CA ILE A 34 6.84 -2.03 -3.46
C ILE A 34 7.91 -3.12 -3.53
N GLN A 35 9.13 -2.72 -3.37
CA GLN A 35 10.24 -3.66 -3.37
C GLN A 35 10.54 -4.03 -1.91
N VAL A 36 10.27 -5.26 -1.56
CA VAL A 36 10.50 -5.76 -0.21
C VAL A 36 11.69 -6.68 -0.23
N THR A 37 12.67 -6.40 0.58
CA THR A 37 13.87 -7.23 0.66
C THR A 37 13.90 -7.94 1.99
N GLU A 38 14.02 -9.26 1.94
CA GLU A 38 14.02 -10.07 3.12
C GLU A 38 15.00 -11.20 2.96
N ASN A 39 15.90 -11.39 3.89
CA ASN A 39 16.84 -12.52 3.84
C ASN A 39 17.54 -12.63 2.49
N GLU A 40 18.01 -11.52 1.98
CA GLU A 40 18.72 -11.46 0.72
C GLU A 40 17.85 -11.77 -0.48
N SER A 41 16.57 -11.88 -0.30
CA SER A 41 15.65 -12.05 -1.42
C SER A 41 14.90 -10.78 -1.62
N THR A 42 14.61 -10.45 -2.86
CA THR A 42 13.86 -9.25 -3.19
C THR A 42 12.57 -9.64 -3.87
N ASN A 43 11.48 -9.14 -3.36
CA ASN A 43 10.17 -9.39 -3.93
C ASN A 43 9.53 -8.09 -4.32
N ILE A 44 8.85 -8.09 -5.44
CA ILE A 44 8.11 -6.91 -5.89
C ILE A 44 6.64 -7.20 -5.66
N VAL A 45 6.02 -6.40 -4.82
CA VAL A 45 4.65 -6.63 -4.40
C VAL A 45 3.78 -5.49 -4.91
N PRO A 46 2.76 -5.78 -5.70
CA PRO A 46 1.85 -4.73 -6.13
C PRO A 46 0.84 -4.42 -5.04
N ILE A 47 0.58 -3.16 -4.80
CA ILE A 47 -0.40 -2.73 -3.81
C ILE A 47 -1.30 -1.68 -4.42
N ILE A 48 -2.49 -1.54 -3.87
CA ILE A 48 -3.52 -0.66 -4.41
C ILE A 48 -3.86 0.40 -3.38
N PHE A 49 -3.81 1.64 -3.81
CA PHE A 49 -4.27 2.76 -3.00
C PHE A 49 -5.62 3.21 -3.52
N ILE A 50 -6.60 3.31 -2.66
CA ILE A 50 -7.94 3.75 -3.05
C ILE A 50 -8.09 5.23 -2.74
N ASN A 51 -8.44 6.02 -3.73
CA ASN A 51 -8.60 7.47 -3.59
C ASN A 51 -7.43 8.14 -2.89
N PRO A 52 -6.20 7.89 -3.34
CA PRO A 52 -5.05 8.44 -2.64
C PRO A 52 -4.88 9.94 -2.90
N ASP A 53 -4.18 10.58 -2.00
CA ASP A 53 -3.67 11.92 -2.27
C ASP A 53 -2.47 11.73 -3.18
N GLU A 54 -2.66 11.94 -4.47
CA GLU A 54 -1.64 11.58 -5.43
C GLU A 54 -0.39 12.46 -5.33
N LYS A 55 -0.54 13.68 -4.88
CA LYS A 55 0.63 14.52 -4.71
C LYS A 55 1.54 13.95 -3.64
N LYS A 56 0.96 13.50 -2.53
CA LYS A 56 1.76 12.88 -1.50
C LYS A 56 2.32 11.55 -1.95
N LEU A 57 1.55 10.80 -2.70
CA LEU A 57 2.00 9.50 -3.16
C LEU A 57 3.19 9.65 -4.11
N ILE A 58 3.15 10.63 -4.99
CA ILE A 58 4.25 10.86 -5.91
C ILE A 58 5.52 11.19 -5.16
N GLN A 59 5.41 11.91 -4.05
CA GLN A 59 6.57 12.27 -3.28
C GLN A 59 7.21 11.08 -2.58
N CYS A 60 6.53 9.97 -2.53
CA CYS A 60 7.05 8.77 -1.90
C CYS A 60 7.88 7.88 -2.83
N LYS A 61 7.99 8.26 -4.08
CA LYS A 61 8.76 7.46 -5.02
C LYS A 61 10.18 7.30 -4.55
N ASN A 62 10.67 6.08 -4.64
CA ASN A 62 12.02 5.71 -4.23
C ASN A 62 12.29 5.88 -2.74
N LYS A 63 11.25 6.03 -1.95
CA LYS A 63 11.42 6.12 -0.51
C LYS A 63 10.93 4.83 0.14
N ASN A 64 11.43 4.56 1.31
CA ASN A 64 10.98 3.41 2.07
C ASN A 64 9.68 3.74 2.78
N LEU A 65 8.73 2.86 2.66
CA LEU A 65 7.42 3.05 3.25
C LEU A 65 7.09 1.91 4.20
N SER A 66 6.36 2.24 5.23
CA SER A 66 5.70 1.25 6.06
C SER A 66 4.24 1.26 5.65
N ILE A 67 3.72 0.12 5.32
CA ILE A 67 2.37 0.00 4.78
C ILE A 67 1.56 -0.96 5.61
N LEU A 68 0.36 -0.53 5.96
CA LEU A 68 -0.59 -1.40 6.60
C LEU A 68 -1.75 -1.57 5.62
N GLY A 69 -2.13 -2.78 5.34
CA GLY A 69 -3.20 -3.02 4.40
C GLY A 69 -3.94 -4.31 4.69
N HIS A 70 -4.73 -4.72 3.75
CA HIS A 70 -5.48 -5.96 3.87
C HIS A 70 -5.63 -6.59 2.49
N ILE A 71 -6.00 -7.85 2.45
CA ILE A 71 -6.13 -8.58 1.21
C ILE A 71 -7.60 -8.61 0.80
N GLU A 72 -7.84 -8.29 -0.45
CA GLU A 72 -9.15 -8.46 -1.06
C GLU A 72 -9.06 -9.49 -2.16
N THR A 73 -10.05 -10.34 -2.26
CA THR A 73 -10.01 -11.40 -3.26
C THR A 73 -11.27 -11.46 -4.12
N LYS A 74 -12.00 -10.36 -4.20
CA LYS A 74 -13.22 -10.38 -4.95
C LYS A 74 -13.06 -10.81 -6.38
N TRP A 75 -12.13 -10.18 -7.09
CA TRP A 75 -11.88 -10.53 -8.47
C TRP A 75 -10.52 -11.15 -8.61
N ASN A 76 -9.52 -10.50 -8.05
CA ASN A 76 -8.16 -10.98 -8.02
C ASN A 76 -7.66 -10.76 -6.64
N THR A 77 -6.65 -11.46 -6.26
CA THR A 77 -6.01 -11.22 -4.97
C THR A 77 -5.26 -9.90 -5.04
N ARG A 78 -5.63 -8.98 -4.19
CA ARG A 78 -5.00 -7.66 -4.17
C ARG A 78 -4.74 -7.25 -2.74
N ILE A 79 -3.71 -6.44 -2.54
CA ILE A 79 -3.44 -5.85 -1.25
C ILE A 79 -3.89 -4.40 -1.32
N ILE A 80 -4.83 -4.03 -0.47
CA ILE A 80 -5.38 -2.68 -0.42
C ILE A 80 -4.74 -1.96 0.74
N VAL A 81 -4.24 -0.77 0.51
CA VAL A 81 -3.55 0.00 1.53
C VAL A 81 -4.55 0.71 2.41
N ASP A 82 -4.42 0.52 3.72
CA ASP A 82 -5.24 1.21 4.70
C ASP A 82 -4.51 2.40 5.30
N ALA A 83 -3.22 2.30 5.44
CA ALA A 83 -2.40 3.40 5.97
C ALA A 83 -0.97 3.22 5.52
N TYR A 84 -0.25 4.32 5.38
CA TYR A 84 1.16 4.22 5.07
C TYR A 84 1.88 5.45 5.59
N LYS A 85 3.17 5.30 5.76
CA LYS A 85 4.02 6.44 6.13
C LYS A 85 5.41 6.21 5.56
N THR A 86 6.14 7.31 5.38
CA THR A 86 7.52 7.19 4.96
C THR A 86 8.38 6.93 6.19
N GLU A 87 9.38 6.14 6.02
CA GLU A 87 10.25 5.82 7.14
C GLU A 87 11.27 6.90 7.40
N ASP A 88 11.57 7.71 6.41
CA ASP A 88 12.60 8.70 6.57
C ASP A 88 12.14 9.91 7.34
N ASP A 89 10.86 10.13 7.49
CA ASP A 89 10.39 11.35 8.09
C ASP A 89 9.40 10.99 9.18
N ASP A 90 9.86 10.96 10.40
CA ASP A 90 9.01 10.59 11.50
C ASP A 90 7.98 11.64 11.82
N SER A 91 8.19 12.85 11.42
CA SER A 91 7.28 13.90 11.78
C SER A 91 6.13 14.03 10.82
N VAL A 92 6.24 13.46 9.64
CA VAL A 92 5.19 13.58 8.66
C VAL A 92 4.61 12.23 8.40
N GLN A 93 3.35 12.07 8.66
CA GLN A 93 2.69 10.82 8.41
C GLN A 93 1.69 11.01 7.33
N CYS A 94 1.82 10.27 6.27
CA CYS A 94 0.86 10.26 5.19
C CYS A 94 -0.09 9.11 5.45
N ILE A 95 -1.04 9.32 6.30
CA ILE A 95 -1.93 8.25 6.67
C ILE A 95 -3.20 8.34 5.88
N ILE A 96 -3.52 7.27 5.19
CA ILE A 96 -4.79 7.12 4.53
C ILE A 96 -5.53 6.10 5.33
N LYS A 97 -6.48 6.53 6.13
CA LYS A 97 -7.16 5.61 6.95
C LYS A 97 -8.48 5.31 6.40
N ASN A 98 -8.74 4.09 6.14
CA ASN A 98 -10.01 3.65 5.75
C ASN A 98 -10.72 3.24 6.94
N THR A 99 -11.27 4.17 7.64
CA THR A 99 -11.99 3.73 8.75
C THR A 99 -13.33 3.63 8.38
N ASN A 100 -13.92 2.90 8.84
CA ASN A 100 -15.21 2.76 8.56
C ASN A 100 -15.97 2.72 9.60
#